data_530ae93c163655473408c988334b3c59
#
_entry.id   530ae93c163655473408c988334b3c59
#
_cell.length_a   1.000
_cell.length_b   1.000
_cell.length_c   1.000
_cell.angle_alpha   90.00
_cell.angle_beta   90.00
_cell.angle_gamma   90.00
#
_symmetry.space_group_name_H-M   'P 1'
#
loop_
_entity.id
_entity.type
_entity.pdbx_description
1 polymer ?
#
loop_
_entity_poly.entity_id
_entity_poly.type
_entity_poly.pdbx_seq_one_letter_code
_entity_poly.pdbx_strand_id
1 'polypeptide(L)'
;VIRPFYKRWDDKLFDQYSKHFELPLNKKIKHLSKGMKMKFSLAIALSHHAELLIMDEPTSGLDPLIRVELLEVLQSVLQDENKSIFFSTHITSDLDKIADFITLIHDGNIIFSKTKDELLEEHCIVKGSNKQVEAIRSQHLISMKHK
;
A
#
# COMPACT_ATOMS: atom_id res chain seq x y z
N VAL A 1 7.18 25.48 7.74
CA VAL A 1 8.47 25.46 7.02
C VAL A 1 8.36 24.83 5.62
N ILE A 2 7.40 23.93 5.36
CA ILE A 2 7.28 23.17 4.08
C ILE A 2 6.45 23.92 3.03
N ARG A 3 5.42 24.67 3.45
CA ARG A 3 4.48 25.42 2.59
C ARG A 3 5.12 26.18 1.43
N PRO A 4 6.25 26.92 1.59
CA PRO A 4 6.82 27.70 0.49
C PRO A 4 7.32 26.87 -0.70
N PHE A 5 7.49 25.55 -0.54
CA PHE A 5 7.97 24.66 -1.60
C PHE A 5 6.86 24.15 -2.52
N TYR A 6 5.58 24.35 -2.14
CA TYR A 6 4.43 23.85 -2.89
C TYR A 6 3.52 24.97 -3.36
N LYS A 7 3.41 25.17 -4.68
CA LYS A 7 2.59 26.24 -5.28
C LYS A 7 1.09 26.09 -5.01
N ARG A 8 0.60 24.86 -4.87
CA ARG A 8 -0.83 24.50 -4.65
C ARG A 8 -1.11 24.10 -3.20
N TRP A 9 -0.39 24.66 -2.24
CA TRP A 9 -0.58 24.33 -0.83
C TRP A 9 -1.90 24.85 -0.28
N ASP A 10 -2.62 23.98 0.42
CA ASP A 10 -3.86 24.28 1.10
C ASP A 10 -3.72 24.08 2.62
N ASP A 11 -3.71 25.19 3.36
CA ASP A 11 -3.57 25.20 4.81
C ASP A 11 -4.75 24.50 5.50
N LYS A 12 -5.98 24.62 4.95
CA LYS A 12 -7.18 24.01 5.55
C LYS A 12 -7.11 22.48 5.43
N LEU A 13 -6.69 21.97 4.29
CA LEU A 13 -6.48 20.53 4.09
C LEU A 13 -5.38 20.00 5.01
N PHE A 14 -4.29 20.73 5.16
CA PHE A 14 -3.22 20.32 6.07
C PHE A 14 -3.71 20.25 7.53
N ASP A 15 -4.48 21.23 7.96
CA ASP A 15 -5.09 21.24 9.32
C ASP A 15 -6.07 20.07 9.50
N GLN A 16 -6.89 19.76 8.49
CA GLN A 16 -7.81 18.62 8.49
C GLN A 16 -7.07 17.29 8.61
N TYR A 17 -6.09 17.04 7.74
CA TYR A 17 -5.29 15.82 7.80
C TYR A 17 -4.44 15.72 9.06
N SER A 18 -3.90 16.84 9.55
CA SER A 18 -3.14 16.86 10.80
C SER A 18 -4.00 16.46 12.01
N LYS A 19 -5.26 16.89 12.04
CA LYS A 19 -6.23 16.50 13.08
C LYS A 19 -6.65 15.04 12.90
N HIS A 20 -6.99 14.63 11.68
CA HIS A 20 -7.40 13.27 11.37
C HIS A 20 -6.33 12.23 11.73
N PHE A 21 -5.06 12.54 11.47
CA PHE A 21 -3.92 11.67 11.80
C PHE A 21 -3.39 11.85 13.23
N GLU A 22 -4.00 12.72 14.01
CA GLU A 22 -3.56 13.04 15.38
C GLU A 22 -2.08 13.45 15.46
N LEU A 23 -1.63 14.26 14.49
CA LEU A 23 -0.22 14.64 14.39
C LEU A 23 0.18 15.62 15.51
N PRO A 24 1.23 15.32 16.27
CA PRO A 24 1.74 16.22 17.31
C PRO A 24 2.57 17.35 16.69
N LEU A 25 1.91 18.39 16.18
CA LEU A 25 2.55 19.51 15.45
C LEU A 25 3.58 20.31 16.28
N ASN A 26 3.58 20.15 17.60
CA ASN A 26 4.55 20.74 18.53
C ASN A 26 5.84 19.91 18.68
N LYS A 27 5.93 18.72 18.11
CA LYS A 27 7.13 17.88 18.17
C LYS A 27 8.01 18.07 16.95
N LYS A 28 9.32 17.94 17.15
CA LYS A 28 10.27 17.91 16.04
C LYS A 28 10.10 16.61 15.25
N ILE A 29 10.22 16.66 13.92
CA ILE A 29 10.05 15.48 13.03
C ILE A 29 10.94 14.30 13.45
N LYS A 30 12.17 14.57 13.93
CA LYS A 30 13.09 13.53 14.40
C LYS A 30 12.57 12.72 15.60
N HIS A 31 11.60 13.24 16.35
CA HIS A 31 11.00 12.60 17.52
C HIS A 31 9.64 11.92 17.20
N LEU A 32 9.21 11.94 15.93
CA LEU A 32 8.03 11.23 15.51
C LEU A 32 8.37 9.73 15.32
N SER A 33 7.42 8.86 15.68
CA SER A 33 7.50 7.44 15.32
C SER A 33 7.51 7.25 13.80
N LYS A 34 7.86 6.04 13.32
CA LYS A 34 7.84 5.72 11.89
C LYS A 34 6.44 5.95 11.30
N GLY A 35 5.39 5.46 11.97
CA GLY A 35 4.00 5.65 11.55
C GLY A 35 3.59 7.13 11.52
N MET A 36 3.94 7.90 12.56
CA MET A 36 3.68 9.35 12.57
C MET A 36 4.40 10.08 11.44
N LYS A 37 5.63 9.69 11.10
CA LYS A 37 6.34 10.28 9.96
C LYS A 37 5.64 9.96 8.65
N MET A 38 5.14 8.74 8.47
CA MET A 38 4.38 8.34 7.28
C MET A 38 3.08 9.15 7.18
N LYS A 39 2.28 9.22 8.24
CA LYS A 39 1.06 10.05 8.31
C LYS A 39 1.36 11.53 8.01
N PHE A 40 2.45 12.06 8.56
CA PHE A 40 2.87 13.43 8.29
C PHE A 40 3.23 13.66 6.82
N SER A 41 3.97 12.73 6.20
CA SER A 41 4.31 12.80 4.77
C SER A 41 3.06 12.74 3.89
N LEU A 42 2.10 11.90 4.26
CA LEU A 42 0.83 11.78 3.55
C LEU A 42 -0.03 13.06 3.70
N ALA A 43 -0.09 13.63 4.91
CA ALA A 43 -0.76 14.92 5.14
C ALA A 43 -0.18 16.02 4.25
N ILE A 44 1.15 16.08 4.09
CA ILE A 44 1.81 17.02 3.19
C ILE A 44 1.40 16.78 1.75
N ALA A 45 1.51 15.54 1.26
CA ALA A 45 1.22 15.20 -0.13
C ALA A 45 -0.24 15.52 -0.51
N LEU A 46 -1.18 15.22 0.37
CA LEU A 46 -2.60 15.51 0.15
C LEU A 46 -2.91 17.01 0.23
N SER A 47 -2.16 17.77 1.05
CA SER A 47 -2.39 19.21 1.25
C SER A 47 -1.89 20.09 0.09
N HIS A 48 -1.12 19.55 -0.84
CA HIS A 48 -0.76 20.26 -2.07
C HIS A 48 -1.45 19.69 -3.32
N HIS A 49 -2.54 18.90 -3.11
CA HIS A 49 -3.34 18.30 -4.16
C HIS A 49 -2.54 17.39 -5.10
N ALA A 50 -1.70 16.52 -4.53
CA ALA A 50 -1.00 15.51 -5.32
C ALA A 50 -2.00 14.59 -6.02
N GLU A 51 -1.84 14.42 -7.32
CA GLU A 51 -2.64 13.52 -8.16
C GLU A 51 -2.03 12.10 -8.17
N LEU A 52 -0.72 12.00 -8.02
CA LEU A 52 0.01 10.73 -7.92
C LEU A 52 0.82 10.69 -6.62
N LEU A 53 0.58 9.65 -5.82
CA LEU A 53 1.40 9.31 -4.66
C LEU A 53 2.35 8.17 -5.01
N ILE A 54 3.66 8.40 -4.85
CA ILE A 54 4.69 7.36 -5.04
C ILE A 54 5.29 7.04 -3.68
N MET A 55 5.21 5.78 -3.26
CA MET A 55 5.65 5.35 -1.94
C MET A 55 6.48 4.08 -2.02
N ASP A 56 7.59 4.05 -1.28
CA ASP A 56 8.43 2.88 -1.14
C ASP A 56 8.20 2.24 0.24
N GLU A 57 7.69 1.00 0.24
CA GLU A 57 7.39 0.21 1.43
C GLU A 57 6.62 0.99 2.53
N PRO A 58 5.48 1.63 2.23
CA PRO A 58 4.83 2.58 3.15
C PRO A 58 4.39 1.94 4.48
N THR A 59 4.08 0.65 4.48
CA THR A 59 3.58 -0.10 5.65
C THR A 59 4.67 -0.89 6.38
N SER A 60 5.86 -1.01 5.78
CA SER A 60 6.95 -1.81 6.33
C SER A 60 7.40 -1.31 7.70
N GLY A 61 7.49 -2.23 8.68
CA GLY A 61 7.93 -1.93 10.05
C GLY A 61 6.99 -1.02 10.84
N LEU A 62 5.73 -0.88 10.40
CA LEU A 62 4.65 -0.33 11.20
C LEU A 62 4.05 -1.43 12.09
N ASP A 63 3.51 -1.04 13.25
CA ASP A 63 2.69 -1.95 14.03
C ASP A 63 1.37 -2.26 13.29
N PRO A 64 0.72 -3.39 13.60
CA PRO A 64 -0.45 -3.84 12.85
C PRO A 64 -1.60 -2.83 12.83
N LEU A 65 -1.83 -2.08 13.92
CA LEU A 65 -2.92 -1.12 14.02
C LEU A 65 -2.66 0.08 13.10
N ILE A 66 -1.48 0.67 13.20
CA ILE A 66 -1.08 1.81 12.36
C ILE A 66 -1.05 1.42 10.87
N ARG A 67 -0.68 0.17 10.56
CA ARG A 67 -0.71 -0.35 9.20
C ARG A 67 -2.14 -0.39 8.64
N VAL A 68 -3.10 -0.93 9.40
CA VAL A 68 -4.51 -0.96 8.99
C VAL A 68 -5.03 0.45 8.75
N GLU A 69 -4.81 1.35 9.70
CA GLU A 69 -5.21 2.75 9.60
C GLU A 69 -4.62 3.46 8.37
N LEU A 70 -3.34 3.22 8.07
CA LEU A 70 -2.70 3.78 6.87
C LEU A 70 -3.37 3.27 5.58
N LEU A 71 -3.65 1.97 5.49
CA LEU A 71 -4.29 1.38 4.33
C LEU A 71 -5.71 1.91 4.12
N GLU A 72 -6.48 2.12 5.20
CA GLU A 72 -7.81 2.75 5.15
C GLU A 72 -7.74 4.19 4.61
N VAL A 73 -6.75 4.95 5.05
CA VAL A 73 -6.51 6.29 4.50
C VAL A 73 -6.18 6.24 3.01
N LEU A 74 -5.31 5.33 2.58
CA LEU A 74 -4.97 5.17 1.17
C LEU A 74 -6.19 4.76 0.33
N GLN A 75 -7.04 3.86 0.85
CA GLN A 75 -8.31 3.53 0.21
C GLN A 75 -9.23 4.75 0.08
N SER A 76 -9.31 5.60 1.11
CA SER A 76 -10.13 6.82 1.04
C SER A 76 -9.60 7.82 0.00
N VAL A 77 -8.29 7.87 -0.21
CA VAL A 77 -7.65 8.71 -1.25
C VAL A 77 -8.03 8.21 -2.64
N LEU A 78 -8.11 6.89 -2.85
CA LEU A 78 -8.48 6.27 -4.12
C LEU A 78 -9.98 6.42 -4.48
N GLN A 79 -10.83 6.91 -3.57
CA GLN A 79 -12.22 7.27 -3.91
C GLN A 79 -12.29 8.51 -4.82
N ASP A 80 -11.25 9.30 -4.90
CA ASP A 80 -11.12 10.41 -5.85
C ASP A 80 -10.48 9.87 -7.15
N GLU A 81 -11.26 9.75 -8.21
CA GLU A 81 -10.84 9.22 -9.53
C GLU A 81 -9.66 9.99 -10.15
N ASN A 82 -9.38 11.21 -9.69
CA ASN A 82 -8.25 12.00 -10.15
C ASN A 82 -6.95 11.66 -9.41
N LYS A 83 -6.98 10.70 -8.49
CA LYS A 83 -5.82 10.30 -7.70
C LYS A 83 -5.38 8.90 -8.01
N SER A 84 -4.07 8.71 -8.02
CA SER A 84 -3.45 7.41 -8.22
C SER A 84 -2.38 7.17 -7.14
N ILE A 85 -2.23 5.92 -6.77
CA ILE A 85 -1.21 5.49 -5.81
C ILE A 85 -0.34 4.44 -6.48
N PHE A 86 0.97 4.68 -6.47
CA PHE A 86 1.97 3.71 -6.86
C PHE A 86 2.86 3.41 -5.65
N PHE A 87 2.93 2.17 -5.21
CA PHE A 87 3.75 1.81 -4.06
C PHE A 87 4.43 0.45 -4.24
N SER A 88 5.62 0.32 -3.66
CA SER A 88 6.29 -0.97 -3.51
C SER A 88 5.89 -1.63 -2.20
N THR A 89 5.79 -2.95 -2.16
CA THR A 89 5.64 -3.71 -0.92
C THR A 89 6.07 -5.17 -1.10
N HIS A 90 6.64 -5.74 -0.05
CA HIS A 90 6.84 -7.20 0.06
C HIS A 90 5.72 -7.87 0.90
N ILE A 91 4.74 -7.10 1.35
CA ILE A 91 3.64 -7.56 2.20
C ILE A 91 2.39 -7.76 1.34
N THR A 92 2.20 -8.97 0.83
CA THR A 92 1.13 -9.30 -0.12
C THR A 92 -0.28 -9.01 0.39
N SER A 93 -0.52 -9.10 1.71
CA SER A 93 -1.81 -8.75 2.30
C SER A 93 -2.20 -7.27 2.18
N ASP A 94 -1.27 -6.37 1.85
CA ASP A 94 -1.60 -4.98 1.54
C ASP A 94 -2.19 -4.86 0.13
N LEU A 95 -1.65 -5.66 -0.81
CA LEU A 95 -2.16 -5.71 -2.18
C LEU A 95 -3.63 -6.16 -2.21
N ASP A 96 -3.98 -7.17 -1.39
CA ASP A 96 -5.37 -7.64 -1.28
C ASP A 96 -6.34 -6.52 -0.91
N LYS A 97 -5.88 -5.53 -0.15
CA LYS A 97 -6.72 -4.45 0.37
C LYS A 97 -6.88 -3.28 -0.58
N ILE A 98 -5.81 -2.86 -1.26
CA ILE A 98 -5.82 -1.57 -1.97
C ILE A 98 -5.32 -1.64 -3.42
N ALA A 99 -4.75 -2.75 -3.89
CA ALA A 99 -4.22 -2.82 -5.24
C ALA A 99 -5.28 -3.24 -6.25
N ASP A 100 -5.41 -2.49 -7.33
CA ASP A 100 -6.17 -2.89 -8.52
C ASP A 100 -5.25 -3.54 -9.55
N PHE A 101 -3.98 -3.13 -9.60
CA PHE A 101 -2.96 -3.60 -10.53
C PHE A 101 -1.71 -4.04 -9.80
N ILE A 102 -1.14 -5.18 -10.16
CA ILE A 102 0.02 -5.78 -9.47
C ILE A 102 1.12 -6.10 -10.49
N THR A 103 2.33 -5.62 -10.19
CA THR A 103 3.54 -5.95 -10.93
C THR A 103 4.50 -6.71 -10.02
N LEU A 104 4.87 -7.93 -10.38
CA LEU A 104 5.87 -8.72 -9.67
C LEU A 104 7.22 -8.56 -10.33
N ILE A 105 8.21 -8.17 -9.51
CA ILE A 105 9.61 -8.05 -9.93
C ILE A 105 10.44 -9.10 -9.18
N HIS A 106 11.28 -9.84 -9.89
CA HIS A 106 12.21 -10.80 -9.31
C HIS A 106 13.54 -10.75 -10.08
N ASP A 107 14.66 -10.65 -9.37
CA ASP A 107 16.01 -10.53 -9.93
C ASP A 107 16.14 -9.47 -11.04
N GLY A 108 15.50 -8.31 -10.84
CA GLY A 108 15.53 -7.19 -11.78
C GLY A 108 14.66 -7.36 -13.04
N ASN A 109 13.88 -8.46 -13.13
CA ASN A 109 12.98 -8.74 -14.25
C ASN A 109 11.52 -8.64 -13.81
N ILE A 110 10.67 -8.11 -14.69
CA ILE A 110 9.22 -8.15 -14.50
C ILE A 110 8.74 -9.57 -14.84
N ILE A 111 8.19 -10.27 -13.85
CA ILE A 111 7.64 -11.62 -14.02
C ILE A 111 6.23 -11.55 -14.58
N PHE A 112 5.41 -10.64 -14.04
CA PHE A 112 4.09 -10.31 -14.59
C PHE A 112 3.71 -8.87 -14.23
N SER A 113 2.72 -8.33 -14.96
CA SER A 113 2.06 -7.06 -14.68
C SER A 113 0.60 -7.21 -15.11
N LYS A 114 -0.32 -7.34 -14.14
CA LYS A 114 -1.72 -7.73 -14.34
C LYS A 114 -2.64 -7.04 -13.35
N THR A 115 -3.91 -6.99 -13.68
CA THR A 115 -4.94 -6.62 -12.70
C THR A 115 -5.06 -7.69 -11.62
N LYS A 116 -5.55 -7.31 -10.45
CA LYS A 116 -5.80 -8.26 -9.37
C LYS A 116 -6.83 -9.30 -9.77
N ASP A 117 -7.86 -8.91 -10.53
CA ASP A 117 -8.91 -9.82 -11.00
C ASP A 117 -8.35 -10.87 -11.95
N GLU A 118 -7.52 -10.50 -12.94
CA GLU A 118 -6.82 -11.45 -13.81
C GLU A 118 -5.98 -12.46 -13.01
N LEU A 119 -5.27 -12.00 -11.97
CA LEU A 119 -4.48 -12.89 -11.10
C LEU A 119 -5.35 -13.86 -10.31
N LEU A 120 -6.53 -13.43 -9.84
CA LEU A 120 -7.46 -14.27 -9.10
C LEU A 120 -8.16 -15.29 -10.00
N GLU A 121 -8.40 -14.94 -11.27
CA GLU A 121 -8.96 -15.87 -12.26
C GLU A 121 -7.95 -16.92 -12.70
N GLU A 122 -6.68 -16.56 -12.85
CA GLU A 122 -5.62 -17.49 -13.31
C GLU A 122 -5.08 -18.39 -12.19
N HIS A 123 -5.23 -18.00 -10.92
CA HIS A 123 -4.63 -18.69 -9.78
C HIS A 123 -5.64 -19.07 -8.72
N CYS A 124 -5.61 -20.30 -8.29
CA CYS A 124 -6.45 -20.77 -7.17
C CYS A 124 -5.62 -21.58 -6.16
N ILE A 125 -6.09 -21.58 -4.91
CA ILE A 125 -5.55 -22.44 -3.86
C ILE A 125 -6.36 -23.72 -3.79
N VAL A 126 -5.74 -24.85 -4.16
CA VAL A 126 -6.36 -26.17 -4.04
C VAL A 126 -5.96 -26.80 -2.71
N LYS A 127 -6.97 -27.21 -1.91
CA LYS A 127 -6.78 -27.92 -0.65
C LYS A 127 -7.33 -29.34 -0.80
N GLY A 128 -6.54 -30.32 -0.42
CA GLY A 128 -6.96 -31.74 -0.51
C GLY A 128 -6.01 -32.66 0.25
N SER A 129 -6.32 -33.95 0.25
CA SER A 129 -5.39 -34.97 0.75
C SER A 129 -4.17 -35.09 -0.18
N ASN A 130 -3.05 -35.62 0.35
CA ASN A 130 -1.82 -35.78 -0.44
C ASN A 130 -2.06 -36.51 -1.77
N LYS A 131 -2.91 -37.56 -1.78
CA LYS A 131 -3.26 -38.31 -3.00
C LYS A 131 -3.99 -37.44 -4.03
N GLN A 132 -4.91 -36.59 -3.59
CA GLN A 132 -5.67 -35.69 -4.47
C GLN A 132 -4.78 -34.59 -5.04
N VAL A 133 -3.90 -34.02 -4.21
CA VAL A 133 -2.97 -32.98 -4.64
C VAL A 133 -1.91 -33.55 -5.60
N GLU A 134 -1.40 -34.76 -5.36
CA GLU A 134 -0.46 -35.43 -6.28
C GLU A 134 -1.07 -35.73 -7.66
N ALA A 135 -2.36 -36.05 -7.72
CA ALA A 135 -3.04 -36.25 -9.00
C ALA A 135 -3.09 -34.98 -9.88
N ILE A 136 -3.06 -33.79 -9.26
CA ILE A 136 -3.09 -32.48 -9.95
C ILE A 136 -1.67 -32.01 -10.26
N ARG A 137 -0.64 -32.52 -9.55
CA ARG A 137 0.76 -32.05 -9.57
C ARG A 137 1.41 -32.04 -10.93
N SER A 138 0.99 -32.87 -11.87
CA SER A 138 1.62 -33.01 -13.16
C SER A 138 1.30 -31.89 -14.16
N GLN A 139 0.38 -30.98 -13.86
CA GLN A 139 -0.14 -30.05 -14.86
C GLN A 139 -0.02 -28.55 -14.54
N HIS A 140 -0.11 -28.09 -13.25
CA HIS A 140 -0.30 -26.63 -12.99
C HIS A 140 0.19 -26.08 -11.64
N LEU A 141 1.08 -26.76 -10.89
CA LEU A 141 1.48 -26.28 -9.56
C LEU A 141 2.71 -25.37 -9.58
N ILE A 142 2.53 -24.12 -9.12
CA ILE A 142 3.63 -23.14 -8.95
C ILE A 142 4.38 -23.41 -7.63
N SER A 143 3.67 -23.77 -6.55
CA SER A 143 4.31 -24.12 -5.28
C SER A 143 3.40 -25.02 -4.41
N MET A 144 4.01 -25.81 -3.51
CA MET A 144 3.31 -26.61 -2.49
C MET A 144 3.78 -26.23 -1.10
N LYS A 145 2.82 -26.02 -0.18
CA LYS A 145 3.10 -25.99 1.27
C LYS A 145 2.53 -27.25 1.92
N HIS A 146 3.40 -28.06 2.53
CA HIS A 146 2.96 -29.13 3.43
C HIS A 146 2.68 -28.50 4.82
N LYS A 147 1.54 -28.84 5.42
CA LYS A 147 1.25 -28.57 6.83
C LYS A 147 1.67 -29.74 7.66
#